data_b12629ed37e33ee832b4d728d054fd77
#
_entry.id   b12629ed37e33ee832b4d728d054fd77
#
_cell.length_a   1.000
_cell.length_b   1.000
_cell.length_c   1.000
_cell.angle_alpha   90.00
_cell.angle_beta   90.00
_cell.angle_gamma   90.00
#
_symmetry.space_group_name_H-M   'P 1'
#
loop_
_entity.id
_entity.type
_entity.pdbx_description
1 polymer ?
#
loop_
_entity_poly.entity_id
_entity_poly.type
_entity_poly.pdbx_seq_one_letter_code
_entity_poly.pdbx_strand_id
1 'polypeptide(L)'
;MVMQAQFDPFRIAKFGVGFDSVIDRIQSDFFTDSFQGTQNFPHYNIIKRDGTSYDIEMAVAGFAEEDLDIEYADNVLTVSSKDSEPFKDSTEPEYVHKGIAVRKFTKKFSLADDVVVNDASMKNGMLTISMEKVVPEGKKKRSIKIVSE
;
A
#
# COMPACT_ATOMS: atom_id res chain seq x y z
N MET A 1 -6.41 -34.82 -9.32
CA MET A 1 -5.13 -34.30 -8.82
C MET A 1 -5.41 -32.96 -8.16
N VAL A 2 -5.43 -32.96 -6.84
CA VAL A 2 -5.68 -31.70 -6.09
C VAL A 2 -4.35 -30.95 -6.02
N MET A 3 -4.24 -29.82 -6.74
CA MET A 3 -3.14 -28.90 -6.53
C MET A 3 -3.27 -28.33 -5.12
N GLN A 4 -2.43 -28.79 -4.21
CA GLN A 4 -2.23 -28.10 -2.95
C GLN A 4 -1.59 -26.76 -3.30
N ALA A 5 -2.37 -25.69 -3.15
CA ALA A 5 -1.83 -24.33 -3.19
C ALA A 5 -0.82 -24.23 -2.04
N GLN A 6 0.45 -24.25 -2.37
CA GLN A 6 1.52 -24.10 -1.42
C GLN A 6 1.43 -22.67 -0.88
N PHE A 7 1.10 -22.56 0.41
CA PHE A 7 1.06 -21.30 1.11
C PHE A 7 2.46 -20.68 1.11
N ASP A 8 2.61 -19.58 0.38
CA ASP A 8 3.86 -18.84 0.31
C ASP A 8 3.75 -17.57 1.18
N PRO A 9 4.33 -17.57 2.38
CA PRO A 9 4.26 -16.43 3.29
C PRO A 9 4.95 -15.18 2.74
N PHE A 10 5.87 -15.33 1.79
CA PHE A 10 6.53 -14.18 1.15
C PHE A 10 5.63 -13.44 0.16
N ARG A 11 4.61 -14.09 -0.39
CA ARG A 11 3.62 -13.40 -1.23
C ARG A 11 2.71 -12.48 -0.42
N ILE A 12 2.48 -12.78 0.84
CA ILE A 12 1.65 -12.00 1.75
C ILE A 12 2.37 -10.72 2.20
N ALA A 13 3.68 -10.79 2.38
CA ALA A 13 4.50 -9.63 2.71
C ALA A 13 4.46 -8.52 1.64
N LYS A 14 4.00 -8.85 0.41
CA LYS A 14 3.87 -7.86 -0.68
C LYS A 14 2.66 -6.93 -0.56
N PHE A 15 1.67 -7.26 0.25
CA PHE A 15 0.41 -6.53 0.35
C PHE A 15 0.20 -5.78 1.65
N GLY A 16 1.09 -5.96 2.62
CA GLY A 16 0.99 -5.34 3.94
C GLY A 16 2.24 -4.56 4.33
N VAL A 17 2.07 -3.51 5.10
CA VAL A 17 3.15 -2.69 5.65
C VAL A 17 3.25 -2.93 7.15
N GLY A 18 4.45 -3.28 7.63
CA GLY A 18 4.70 -3.51 9.06
C GLY A 18 4.32 -4.88 9.60
N PHE A 19 3.93 -5.82 8.73
CA PHE A 19 3.54 -7.19 9.11
C PHE A 19 4.69 -8.19 9.21
N ASP A 20 5.90 -7.75 9.41
CA ASP A 20 7.10 -8.62 9.50
C ASP A 20 6.98 -9.70 10.60
N SER A 21 6.00 -9.55 11.51
CA SER A 21 5.85 -10.42 12.68
C SER A 21 4.45 -11.01 12.89
N VAL A 22 3.46 -10.76 12.01
CA VAL A 22 2.08 -11.20 12.29
C VAL A 22 1.42 -11.79 11.05
N ILE A 23 1.53 -13.11 10.92
CA ILE A 23 0.86 -13.90 9.86
C ILE A 23 -0.62 -14.18 10.20
N ASP A 24 -1.01 -14.06 11.46
CA ASP A 24 -2.30 -14.57 11.93
C ASP A 24 -3.54 -13.72 11.61
N ARG A 25 -3.36 -12.45 11.23
CA ARG A 25 -4.48 -11.56 10.87
C ARG A 25 -4.89 -11.60 9.39
N ILE A 26 -4.23 -12.41 8.60
CA ILE A 26 -4.31 -12.36 7.14
C ILE A 26 -5.50 -13.14 6.58
N GLN A 27 -6.27 -13.83 7.43
CA GLN A 27 -7.21 -14.83 6.91
C GLN A 27 -8.56 -14.32 6.40
N SER A 28 -9.02 -13.12 6.70
CA SER A 28 -10.40 -12.81 6.35
C SER A 28 -10.61 -11.83 5.19
N ASP A 29 -9.84 -10.76 5.10
CA ASP A 29 -10.21 -9.69 4.18
C ASP A 29 -9.22 -9.44 3.02
N PHE A 30 -8.00 -9.97 3.16
CA PHE A 30 -6.95 -9.72 2.18
C PHE A 30 -7.05 -10.58 0.91
N PHE A 31 -7.60 -11.77 1.05
CA PHE A 31 -7.67 -12.72 -0.06
C PHE A 31 -8.76 -12.40 -1.07
N THR A 32 -9.79 -11.67 -0.68
CA THR A 32 -10.95 -11.47 -1.55
C THR A 32 -10.69 -10.45 -2.65
N ASP A 33 -9.89 -9.43 -2.38
CA ASP A 33 -9.64 -8.35 -3.35
C ASP A 33 -8.43 -8.64 -4.27
N SER A 34 -7.51 -9.49 -3.81
CA SER A 34 -6.30 -9.82 -4.57
C SER A 34 -6.49 -10.95 -5.60
N PHE A 35 -7.57 -11.71 -5.50
CA PHE A 35 -7.83 -12.85 -6.39
C PHE A 35 -8.68 -12.51 -7.62
N GLN A 36 -9.30 -11.35 -7.68
CA GLN A 36 -9.93 -10.90 -8.92
C GLN A 36 -8.90 -10.27 -9.85
N GLY A 37 -8.24 -11.12 -10.56
CA GLY A 37 -7.08 -10.98 -11.42
C GLY A 37 -7.12 -10.00 -12.57
N THR A 38 -7.55 -8.75 -12.37
CA THR A 38 -7.54 -7.77 -13.46
C THR A 38 -7.05 -6.38 -13.13
N GLN A 39 -6.63 -6.09 -11.88
CA GLN A 39 -6.33 -4.70 -11.53
C GLN A 39 -5.00 -4.53 -10.80
N ASN A 40 -3.90 -4.79 -11.51
CA ASN A 40 -2.57 -4.32 -11.04
C ASN A 40 -2.35 -2.83 -11.30
N PHE A 41 -3.42 -2.07 -11.48
CA PHE A 41 -3.34 -0.63 -11.71
C PHE A 41 -3.81 0.16 -10.47
N PRO A 42 -3.08 1.19 -10.10
CA PRO A 42 -1.74 1.55 -10.54
C PRO A 42 -0.67 0.61 -9.97
N HIS A 43 0.45 0.47 -10.67
CA HIS A 43 1.61 -0.27 -10.16
C HIS A 43 2.20 0.46 -8.97
N TYR A 44 2.67 -0.28 -7.98
CA TYR A 44 3.23 0.26 -6.76
C TYR A 44 4.38 -0.57 -6.21
N ASN A 45 5.21 0.07 -5.41
CA ASN A 45 6.25 -0.55 -4.61
C ASN A 45 5.98 -0.30 -3.12
N ILE A 46 6.33 -1.24 -2.28
CA ILE A 46 6.43 -1.03 -0.83
C ILE A 46 7.91 -1.13 -0.48
N ILE A 47 8.48 -0.07 0.06
CA ILE A 47 9.90 0.07 0.35
C ILE A 47 10.08 0.15 1.86
N LYS A 48 10.97 -0.66 2.39
CA LYS A 48 11.48 -0.53 3.75
C LYS A 48 12.80 0.23 3.69
N ARG A 49 12.83 1.44 4.24
CA ARG A 49 14.02 2.30 4.22
C ARG A 49 15.04 1.89 5.26
N ASP A 50 14.56 1.69 6.47
CA ASP A 50 15.34 1.25 7.62
C ASP A 50 14.48 0.34 8.50
N GLY A 51 14.89 0.09 9.73
CA GLY A 51 14.17 -0.81 10.63
C GLY A 51 12.71 -0.44 10.90
N THR A 52 12.34 0.84 10.75
CA THR A 52 11.02 1.36 11.15
C THR A 52 10.31 2.18 10.07
N SER A 53 11.02 2.65 9.05
CA SER A 53 10.44 3.55 8.04
C SER A 53 10.08 2.79 6.78
N TYR A 54 8.89 3.09 6.24
CA TYR A 54 8.35 2.47 5.02
C TYR A 54 7.83 3.55 4.08
N ASP A 55 7.95 3.30 2.78
CA ASP A 55 7.32 4.10 1.75
C ASP A 55 6.46 3.23 0.84
N ILE A 56 5.31 3.73 0.45
CA ILE A 56 4.56 3.22 -0.70
C ILE A 56 4.78 4.18 -1.86
N GLU A 57 5.30 3.67 -2.96
CA GLU A 57 5.44 4.41 -4.21
C GLU A 57 4.44 3.89 -5.23
N MET A 58 3.62 4.78 -5.81
CA MET A 58 2.62 4.44 -6.81
C MET A 58 2.86 5.21 -8.10
N ALA A 59 2.82 4.52 -9.22
CA ALA A 59 2.91 5.14 -10.54
C ALA A 59 1.54 5.71 -10.94
N VAL A 60 1.37 7.02 -10.77
CA VAL A 60 0.12 7.75 -11.02
C VAL A 60 0.28 8.83 -12.10
N ALA A 61 1.13 8.56 -13.08
CA ALA A 61 1.32 9.45 -14.21
C ALA A 61 -0.02 9.70 -14.93
N GLY A 62 -0.31 10.94 -15.23
CA GLY A 62 -1.59 11.38 -15.82
C GLY A 62 -2.65 11.82 -14.81
N PHE A 63 -2.42 11.63 -13.51
CA PHE A 63 -3.26 12.19 -12.45
C PHE A 63 -2.62 13.46 -11.89
N ALA A 64 -3.45 14.46 -11.63
CA ALA A 64 -3.06 15.62 -10.84
C ALA A 64 -3.28 15.31 -9.34
N GLU A 65 -2.73 16.12 -8.46
CA GLU A 65 -2.88 15.97 -7.01
C GLU A 65 -4.37 16.03 -6.59
N GLU A 66 -5.13 16.92 -7.21
CA GLU A 66 -6.57 17.07 -6.99
C GLU A 66 -7.43 15.88 -7.44
N ASP A 67 -6.90 15.03 -8.32
CA ASP A 67 -7.58 13.83 -8.81
C ASP A 67 -7.46 12.61 -7.87
N LEU A 68 -6.62 12.71 -6.86
CA LEU A 68 -6.34 11.64 -5.92
C LEU A 68 -6.92 11.95 -4.54
N ASP A 69 -7.30 10.90 -3.85
CA ASP A 69 -7.73 10.94 -2.47
C ASP A 69 -7.01 9.87 -1.65
N ILE A 70 -6.57 10.23 -0.45
CA ILE A 70 -5.85 9.35 0.46
C ILE A 70 -6.56 9.40 1.79
N GLU A 71 -7.05 8.25 2.24
CA GLU A 71 -7.72 8.08 3.53
C GLU A 71 -7.01 7.03 4.38
N TYR A 72 -6.95 7.27 5.67
CA TYR A 72 -6.45 6.31 6.63
C TYR A 72 -7.47 6.14 7.76
N ALA A 73 -8.00 4.94 7.89
CA ALA A 73 -8.95 4.58 8.93
C ALA A 73 -8.84 3.08 9.25
N ASP A 74 -8.99 2.73 10.51
CA ASP A 74 -9.03 1.33 10.98
C ASP A 74 -7.86 0.47 10.48
N ASN A 75 -6.66 1.02 10.49
CA ASN A 75 -5.42 0.39 10.00
C ASN A 75 -5.44 0.09 8.49
N VAL A 76 -6.32 0.72 7.74
CA VAL A 76 -6.38 0.62 6.29
C VAL A 76 -6.07 1.97 5.66
N LEU A 77 -5.04 1.99 4.84
CA LEU A 77 -4.72 3.12 3.98
C LEU A 77 -5.39 2.90 2.64
N THR A 78 -6.27 3.80 2.25
CA THR A 78 -6.97 3.75 0.97
C THR A 78 -6.48 4.88 0.07
N VAL A 79 -6.01 4.54 -1.11
CA VAL A 79 -5.66 5.50 -2.17
C VAL A 79 -6.62 5.29 -3.32
N SER A 80 -7.33 6.33 -3.70
CA SER A 80 -8.33 6.26 -4.77
C SER A 80 -8.25 7.45 -5.71
N SER A 81 -8.68 7.23 -6.94
CA SER A 81 -8.94 8.33 -7.88
C SER A 81 -10.33 8.88 -7.67
N LYS A 82 -10.44 10.21 -7.66
CA LYS A 82 -11.75 10.89 -7.66
C LYS A 82 -12.47 10.66 -8.99
N ASP A 83 -13.79 10.93 -9.01
CA ASP A 83 -14.63 10.76 -10.18
C ASP A 83 -14.39 11.79 -11.31
N SER A 84 -13.43 12.68 -11.15
CA SER A 84 -12.97 13.53 -12.24
C SER A 84 -12.35 12.61 -13.31
N GLU A 85 -13.03 12.49 -14.44
CA GLU A 85 -12.39 11.89 -15.61
C GLU A 85 -11.21 12.80 -15.99
N PRO A 86 -9.95 12.33 -15.85
CA PRO A 86 -8.79 13.19 -16.06
C PRO A 86 -8.64 13.69 -17.50
N PHE A 87 -9.49 13.23 -18.41
CA PHE A 87 -9.50 13.61 -19.81
C PHE A 87 -10.93 13.85 -20.33
N LYS A 88 -11.66 14.79 -19.71
CA LYS A 88 -12.87 15.36 -20.32
C LYS A 88 -12.51 16.47 -21.31
N ASP A 89 -11.63 16.23 -22.24
CA ASP A 89 -11.67 17.00 -23.47
C ASP A 89 -12.56 16.26 -24.45
N SER A 90 -13.57 16.95 -24.93
CA SER A 90 -14.68 16.46 -25.76
C SER A 90 -14.25 15.97 -27.16
N THR A 91 -12.97 15.80 -27.37
CA THR A 91 -12.36 15.20 -28.56
C THR A 91 -11.37 14.14 -28.09
N GLU A 92 -11.85 12.91 -27.94
CA GLU A 92 -10.89 11.80 -27.80
C GLU A 92 -10.04 11.74 -29.07
N PRO A 93 -8.71 11.80 -28.93
CA PRO A 93 -7.84 11.62 -30.09
C PRO A 93 -7.98 10.20 -30.63
N GLU A 94 -7.88 10.05 -31.94
CA GLU A 94 -7.80 8.72 -32.55
C GLU A 94 -6.45 8.10 -32.21
N TYR A 95 -6.47 7.03 -31.40
CA TYR A 95 -5.26 6.32 -31.03
C TYR A 95 -4.92 5.26 -32.10
N VAL A 96 -3.74 5.36 -32.68
CA VAL A 96 -3.16 4.26 -33.47
C VAL A 96 -2.76 3.09 -32.57
N HIS A 97 -2.26 3.40 -31.36
CA HIS A 97 -1.97 2.43 -30.31
C HIS A 97 -2.19 3.09 -28.94
N LYS A 98 -2.96 2.45 -28.07
CA LYS A 98 -3.22 2.91 -26.71
C LYS A 98 -2.64 1.92 -25.70
N GLY A 99 -1.41 2.17 -25.27
CA GLY A 99 -0.71 1.36 -24.27
C GLY A 99 -0.77 1.92 -22.86
N ILE A 100 -1.11 3.20 -22.70
CA ILE A 100 -1.27 3.87 -21.40
C ILE A 100 -2.75 4.06 -21.14
N ALA A 101 -3.25 3.41 -20.11
CA ALA A 101 -4.62 3.57 -19.65
C ALA A 101 -4.65 4.36 -18.35
N VAL A 102 -5.34 5.50 -18.35
CA VAL A 102 -5.69 6.20 -17.11
C VAL A 102 -7.07 5.68 -16.70
N ARG A 103 -7.13 4.99 -15.56
CA ARG A 103 -8.33 4.31 -15.07
C ARG A 103 -8.66 4.77 -13.67
N LYS A 104 -9.94 4.75 -13.33
CA LYS A 104 -10.36 4.82 -11.93
C LYS A 104 -9.78 3.65 -11.16
N PHE A 105 -9.31 3.93 -9.97
CA PHE A 105 -8.78 2.89 -9.09
C PHE A 105 -9.10 3.18 -7.63
N THR A 106 -9.10 2.12 -6.85
CA THR A 106 -9.08 2.16 -5.39
C THR A 106 -8.12 1.10 -4.91
N LYS A 107 -7.05 1.52 -4.26
CA LYS A 107 -6.04 0.63 -3.65
C LYS A 107 -6.13 0.72 -2.15
N LYS A 108 -6.17 -0.43 -1.50
CA LYS A 108 -6.18 -0.55 -0.04
C LYS A 108 -4.93 -1.26 0.44
N PHE A 109 -4.31 -0.70 1.46
CA PHE A 109 -3.15 -1.28 2.12
C PHE A 109 -3.47 -1.47 3.59
N SER A 110 -3.32 -2.68 4.09
CA SER A 110 -3.44 -2.92 5.53
C SER A 110 -2.14 -2.56 6.23
N LEU A 111 -2.25 -1.76 7.24
CA LEU A 111 -1.13 -1.34 8.07
C LEU A 111 -1.20 -2.07 9.42
N ALA A 112 -0.04 -2.41 9.97
CA ALA A 112 0.03 -2.91 11.33
C ALA A 112 -0.41 -1.83 12.33
N ASP A 113 -0.87 -2.23 13.51
CA ASP A 113 -1.41 -1.33 14.55
C ASP A 113 -0.42 -0.26 15.00
N ASP A 114 0.88 -0.54 14.85
CA ASP A 114 1.97 0.34 15.26
C ASP A 114 2.56 1.17 14.09
N VAL A 115 1.92 1.15 12.93
CA VAL A 115 2.33 1.96 11.76
C VAL A 115 1.52 3.25 11.71
N VAL A 116 2.21 4.36 11.57
CA VAL A 116 1.64 5.70 11.42
C VAL A 116 1.99 6.26 10.05
N VAL A 117 1.02 6.85 9.39
CA VAL A 117 1.22 7.57 8.12
C VAL A 117 1.71 8.97 8.44
N ASN A 118 2.87 9.34 7.92
CA ASN A 118 3.51 10.63 8.20
C ASN A 118 3.15 11.68 7.16
N ASP A 119 3.35 11.35 5.89
CA ASP A 119 3.25 12.30 4.79
C ASP A 119 2.95 11.62 3.46
N ALA A 120 2.43 12.38 2.51
CA ALA A 120 2.25 11.98 1.14
C ALA A 120 2.73 13.09 0.20
N SER A 121 3.50 12.74 -0.79
CA SER A 121 4.03 13.68 -1.78
C SER A 121 3.89 13.14 -3.19
N MET A 122 3.74 14.04 -4.15
CA MET A 122 3.66 13.68 -5.56
C MET A 122 4.74 14.40 -6.35
N LYS A 123 5.53 13.64 -7.09
CA LYS A 123 6.60 14.16 -7.91
C LYS A 123 6.82 13.30 -9.15
N ASN A 124 6.93 13.93 -10.31
CA ASN A 124 7.22 13.26 -11.58
C ASN A 124 6.26 12.09 -11.90
N GLY A 125 4.97 12.21 -11.57
CA GLY A 125 4.00 11.15 -11.78
C GLY A 125 4.08 9.99 -10.80
N MET A 126 4.88 10.12 -9.73
CA MET A 126 4.98 9.17 -8.64
C MET A 126 4.38 9.74 -7.37
N LEU A 127 3.44 9.02 -6.77
CA LEU A 127 2.93 9.28 -5.44
C LEU A 127 3.76 8.49 -4.43
N THR A 128 4.31 9.16 -3.45
CA THR A 128 5.06 8.55 -2.36
C THR A 128 4.35 8.82 -1.04
N ILE A 129 4.01 7.77 -0.32
CA ILE A 129 3.38 7.84 1.01
C ILE A 129 4.37 7.27 2.02
N SER A 130 4.81 8.12 2.95
CA SER A 130 5.78 7.76 3.96
C SER A 130 5.12 7.39 5.28
N MET A 131 5.59 6.31 5.86
CA MET A 131 5.06 5.73 7.09
C MET A 131 6.18 5.34 8.03
N GLU A 132 5.86 5.28 9.30
CA GLU A 132 6.79 4.88 10.34
C GLU A 132 6.14 3.88 11.30
N LYS A 133 6.89 2.86 11.67
CA LYS A 133 6.51 1.95 12.72
C LYS A 133 6.95 2.51 14.07
N VAL A 134 5.98 2.85 14.89
CA VAL A 134 6.20 3.37 16.24
C VAL A 134 6.27 2.20 17.22
N VAL A 135 7.40 2.06 17.89
CA VAL A 135 7.54 1.06 18.96
C VAL A 135 7.05 1.69 20.27
N PRO A 136 5.94 1.17 20.87
CA PRO A 136 5.49 1.65 22.16
C PRO A 136 6.58 1.54 23.23
N GLU A 137 6.65 2.47 24.17
CA GLU A 137 7.63 2.49 25.24
C GLU A 137 7.70 1.16 26.01
N GLY A 138 6.55 0.51 26.24
CA GLY A 138 6.46 -0.80 26.91
C GLY A 138 7.04 -1.98 26.10
N LYS A 139 7.27 -1.80 24.80
CA LYS A 139 7.85 -2.82 23.89
C LYS A 139 9.29 -2.56 23.53
N LYS A 140 9.85 -1.40 23.94
CA LYS A 140 11.26 -1.10 23.71
C LYS A 140 12.14 -2.05 24.52
N LYS A 141 13.25 -2.46 23.92
CA LYS A 141 14.25 -3.27 24.58
C LYS A 141 14.79 -2.53 25.82
N ARG A 142 14.67 -3.12 26.97
CA ARG A 142 15.25 -2.61 28.22
C ARG A 142 16.19 -3.64 28.85
N SER A 143 17.25 -3.17 29.42
CA SER A 143 18.16 -4.00 30.18
C SER A 143 17.63 -4.16 31.62
N ILE A 144 17.58 -5.37 32.10
CA ILE A 144 17.19 -5.68 33.48
C ILE A 144 18.46 -6.05 34.26
N LYS A 145 18.72 -5.32 35.35
CA LYS A 145 19.84 -5.63 36.24
C LYS A 145 19.50 -6.83 37.10
N ILE A 146 20.43 -7.78 37.16
CA ILE A 146 20.36 -8.90 38.09
C ILE A 146 20.90 -8.40 39.42
N VAL A 147 20.10 -8.48 40.45
CA VAL A 147 20.53 -8.22 41.83
C VAL A 147 20.87 -9.57 42.48
N SER A 148 22.11 -9.75 42.88
CA SER A 148 22.53 -10.90 43.70
C SER A 148 22.22 -10.63 45.17
N GLU A 149 21.53 -11.53 45.81
CA GLU A 149 21.35 -11.52 47.27
C GLU A 149 22.58 -12.11 47.96
#